data_30ae9fe8ffa43c073e5fc677b45a989c
#
_entry.id   30ae9fe8ffa43c073e5fc677b45a989c
#
_cell.length_a   1.000
_cell.length_b   1.000
_cell.length_c   1.000
_cell.angle_alpha   90.00
_cell.angle_beta   90.00
_cell.angle_gamma   90.00
#
_symmetry.space_group_name_H-M   'P 1'
#
loop_
_entity.id
_entity.type
_entity.pdbx_description
1 polymer ?
#
loop_
_entity_poly.entity_id
_entity_poly.type
_entity_poly.pdbx_seq_one_letter_code
_entity_poly.pdbx_strand_id
1 'polypeptide(L)'
;YSPIIIDLENGKKVEITGKIDRIDIAKTVEDKYIRIIDYKSSVKNIELNSVYAGLQLQLLTYLDAACKEEDVLPAGVLYFNLIDPIIKSSKNMSEEDIENEIRKKFKMQGLILADINIVKMMDNKLEKGASTIVPAYIGKDGDLSQTKTSGVSRKQFEYLQKYMNKIIKQIS
;
A
#
# COMPACT_ATOMS: atom_id res chain seq x y z
N TYR A 1 -17.44 4.89 -2.64
CA TYR A 1 -17.11 4.58 -4.05
C TYR A 1 -18.21 3.74 -4.67
N SER A 2 -18.44 3.95 -5.96
CA SER A 2 -19.41 3.18 -6.73
C SER A 2 -19.02 1.70 -6.78
N PRO A 3 -19.98 0.77 -6.90
CA PRO A 3 -19.66 -0.63 -7.11
C PRO A 3 -18.76 -0.84 -8.34
N ILE A 4 -17.77 -1.71 -8.22
CA ILE A 4 -16.89 -2.06 -9.33
C ILE A 4 -17.62 -3.08 -10.19
N ILE A 5 -17.89 -2.71 -11.44
CA ILE A 5 -18.56 -3.60 -12.39
C ILE A 5 -17.53 -4.19 -13.33
N ILE A 6 -17.44 -5.50 -13.41
CA ILE A 6 -16.58 -6.24 -14.32
C ILE A 6 -17.45 -7.03 -15.29
N ASP A 7 -17.38 -6.70 -16.58
CA ASP A 7 -18.08 -7.43 -17.62
C ASP A 7 -17.37 -8.76 -17.91
N LEU A 8 -18.16 -9.84 -17.92
CA LEU A 8 -17.71 -11.19 -18.25
C LEU A 8 -17.96 -11.50 -19.74
N GLU A 9 -17.14 -12.41 -20.30
CA GLU A 9 -17.25 -12.81 -21.72
C GLU A 9 -18.60 -13.44 -22.10
N ASN A 10 -19.33 -13.97 -21.10
CA ASN A 10 -20.66 -14.57 -21.27
C ASN A 10 -21.84 -13.55 -21.17
N GLY A 11 -21.52 -12.25 -21.19
CA GLY A 11 -22.53 -11.19 -21.06
C GLY A 11 -23.03 -10.93 -19.65
N LYS A 12 -22.57 -11.68 -18.67
CA LYS A 12 -22.86 -11.44 -17.25
C LYS A 12 -21.94 -10.35 -16.69
N LYS A 13 -22.32 -9.80 -15.55
CA LYS A 13 -21.53 -8.80 -14.82
C LYS A 13 -21.23 -9.28 -13.43
N VAL A 14 -20.01 -9.02 -12.97
CA VAL A 14 -19.64 -9.16 -11.55
C VAL A 14 -19.68 -7.78 -10.95
N GLU A 15 -20.40 -7.64 -9.87
CA GLU A 15 -20.45 -6.44 -9.05
C GLU A 15 -19.68 -6.68 -7.77
N ILE A 16 -18.60 -5.91 -7.56
CA ILE A 16 -17.79 -5.94 -6.34
C ILE A 16 -18.15 -4.73 -5.50
N THR A 17 -18.70 -4.97 -4.33
CA THR A 17 -18.99 -3.94 -3.35
C THR A 17 -18.07 -4.08 -2.15
N GLY A 18 -17.73 -2.96 -1.53
CA GLY A 18 -16.89 -2.98 -0.35
C GLY A 18 -16.72 -1.60 0.27
N LYS A 19 -16.10 -1.58 1.45
CA LYS A 19 -15.80 -0.36 2.17
C LYS A 19 -14.28 -0.15 2.20
N ILE A 20 -13.85 1.04 1.84
CA ILE A 20 -12.46 1.48 1.96
C ILE A 20 -12.35 2.25 3.27
N ASP A 21 -11.43 1.84 4.14
CA ASP A 21 -11.28 2.46 5.46
C ASP A 21 -10.69 3.87 5.36
N ARG A 22 -9.64 4.03 4.53
CA ARG A 22 -8.99 5.32 4.33
C ARG A 22 -8.37 5.45 2.94
N ILE A 23 -8.55 6.63 2.38
CA ILE A 23 -7.95 7.07 1.12
C ILE A 23 -7.21 8.37 1.38
N ASP A 24 -5.98 8.44 0.94
CA ASP A 24 -5.21 9.68 0.91
C ASP A 24 -4.87 10.05 -0.53
N ILE A 25 -5.09 11.31 -0.88
CA ILE A 25 -4.78 11.86 -2.20
C ILE A 25 -3.68 12.92 -2.05
N ALA A 26 -2.65 12.80 -2.86
CA ALA A 26 -1.59 13.79 -2.98
C ALA A 26 -1.59 14.40 -4.38
N LYS A 27 -1.26 15.67 -4.48
CA LYS A 27 -1.18 16.40 -5.76
C LYS A 27 0.25 16.88 -5.97
N THR A 28 0.78 16.62 -7.15
CA THR A 28 1.97 17.28 -7.67
C THR A 28 1.56 18.35 -8.68
N VAL A 29 2.52 18.99 -9.32
CA VAL A 29 2.23 19.97 -10.39
C VAL A 29 1.57 19.29 -11.60
N GLU A 30 1.97 18.05 -11.90
CA GLU A 30 1.57 17.33 -13.11
C GLU A 30 0.45 16.34 -12.86
N ASP A 31 0.52 15.60 -11.73
CA ASP A 31 -0.31 14.43 -11.48
C ASP A 31 -0.97 14.46 -10.09
N LYS A 32 -2.02 13.67 -9.95
CA LYS A 32 -2.61 13.32 -8.67
C LYS A 32 -2.31 11.84 -8.36
N TYR A 33 -2.06 11.55 -7.11
CA TYR A 33 -1.70 10.23 -6.63
C TYR A 33 -2.62 9.80 -5.50
N ILE A 34 -2.97 8.50 -5.47
CA ILE A 34 -3.84 7.93 -4.46
C ILE A 34 -3.16 6.76 -3.77
N ARG A 35 -3.29 6.69 -2.45
CA ARG A 35 -3.00 5.48 -1.67
C ARG A 35 -4.23 5.04 -0.88
N ILE A 36 -4.38 3.74 -0.75
CA ILE A 36 -5.43 3.12 0.05
C ILE A 36 -4.80 2.48 1.27
N ILE A 37 -5.44 2.70 2.42
CA ILE A 37 -5.02 2.13 3.70
C ILE A 37 -6.21 1.38 4.28
N ASP A 38 -5.95 0.14 4.69
CA ASP A 38 -6.91 -0.72 5.36
C ASP A 38 -6.41 -1.06 6.77
N TYR A 39 -7.27 -0.89 7.76
CA TYR A 39 -6.96 -1.13 9.17
C TYR A 39 -7.20 -2.59 9.54
N LYS A 40 -6.20 -3.25 10.10
CA LYS A 40 -6.28 -4.67 10.49
C LYS A 40 -5.99 -4.87 11.97
N SER A 41 -6.82 -5.66 12.64
CA SER A 41 -6.62 -6.07 14.04
C SER A 41 -5.57 -7.18 14.21
N SER A 42 -4.98 -7.68 13.14
CA SER A 42 -3.91 -8.68 13.13
C SER A 42 -2.81 -8.28 12.15
N VAL A 43 -1.61 -8.83 12.33
CA VAL A 43 -0.50 -8.57 11.40
C VAL A 43 -0.88 -9.01 10.00
N LYS A 44 -0.91 -8.05 9.07
CA LYS A 44 -1.13 -8.29 7.64
C LYS A 44 -0.05 -7.57 6.84
N ASN A 45 0.36 -8.22 5.77
CA ASN A 45 1.21 -7.65 4.73
C ASN A 45 0.69 -8.10 3.36
N ILE A 46 1.02 -7.37 2.31
CA ILE A 46 0.72 -7.78 0.94
C ILE A 46 1.87 -8.66 0.45
N GLU A 47 1.55 -9.90 0.15
CA GLU A 47 2.47 -10.88 -0.40
C GLU A 47 2.16 -11.10 -1.88
N LEU A 48 3.09 -10.78 -2.76
CA LEU A 48 2.88 -10.91 -4.20
C LEU A 48 2.52 -12.33 -4.61
N ASN A 49 3.09 -13.35 -3.96
CA ASN A 49 2.72 -14.75 -4.22
C ASN A 49 1.24 -15.03 -3.90
N SER A 50 0.72 -14.47 -2.82
CA SER A 50 -0.70 -14.56 -2.47
C SER A 50 -1.58 -13.82 -3.47
N VAL A 51 -1.15 -12.66 -3.96
CA VAL A 51 -1.84 -11.92 -5.01
C VAL A 51 -1.88 -12.73 -6.31
N TYR A 52 -0.77 -13.35 -6.71
CA TYR A 52 -0.73 -14.23 -7.89
C TYR A 52 -1.57 -15.49 -7.73
N ALA A 53 -1.77 -15.98 -6.52
CA ALA A 53 -2.68 -17.09 -6.22
C ALA A 53 -4.16 -16.68 -6.17
N GLY A 54 -4.51 -15.43 -6.49
CA GLY A 54 -5.88 -14.92 -6.42
C GLY A 54 -6.36 -14.59 -4.99
N LEU A 55 -5.44 -14.55 -4.04
CA LEU A 55 -5.67 -14.12 -2.67
C LEU A 55 -5.28 -12.65 -2.51
N GLN A 56 -5.73 -12.00 -1.45
CA GLN A 56 -5.36 -10.59 -1.15
C GLN A 56 -5.68 -9.59 -2.28
N LEU A 57 -6.71 -9.83 -3.09
CA LEU A 57 -7.09 -8.97 -4.21
C LEU A 57 -7.78 -7.68 -3.78
N GLN A 58 -8.36 -7.65 -2.57
CA GLN A 58 -9.27 -6.59 -2.10
C GLN A 58 -8.69 -5.18 -2.26
N LEU A 59 -7.49 -4.94 -1.71
CA LEU A 59 -6.89 -3.59 -1.73
C LEU A 59 -6.50 -3.15 -3.14
N LEU A 60 -6.01 -4.08 -3.97
CA LEU A 60 -5.67 -3.80 -5.36
C LEU A 60 -6.92 -3.49 -6.20
N THR A 61 -8.03 -4.20 -5.93
CA THR A 61 -9.32 -3.94 -6.57
C THR A 61 -9.84 -2.55 -6.21
N TYR A 62 -9.74 -2.18 -4.95
CA TYR A 62 -10.14 -0.84 -4.49
C TYR A 62 -9.24 0.25 -5.08
N LEU A 63 -7.92 0.01 -5.18
CA LEU A 63 -7.00 0.95 -5.81
C LEU A 63 -7.34 1.15 -7.29
N ASP A 64 -7.61 0.07 -8.04
CA ASP A 64 -7.97 0.15 -9.46
C ASP A 64 -9.26 0.96 -9.67
N ALA A 65 -10.28 0.69 -8.85
CA ALA A 65 -11.55 1.43 -8.91
C ALA A 65 -11.36 2.91 -8.60
N ALA A 66 -10.68 3.21 -7.51
CA ALA A 66 -10.45 4.58 -7.08
C ALA A 66 -9.58 5.37 -8.09
N CYS A 67 -8.58 4.73 -8.69
CA CYS A 67 -7.77 5.35 -9.73
C CYS A 67 -8.60 5.71 -10.96
N LYS A 68 -9.54 4.84 -11.37
CA LYS A 68 -10.41 5.08 -12.54
C LYS A 68 -11.47 6.14 -12.27
N GLU A 69 -12.10 6.12 -11.09
CA GLU A 69 -13.16 7.07 -10.72
C GLU A 69 -12.62 8.50 -10.55
N GLU A 70 -11.44 8.65 -9.97
CA GLU A 70 -10.84 9.96 -9.66
C GLU A 70 -9.86 10.45 -10.74
N ASP A 71 -9.56 9.64 -11.76
CA ASP A 71 -8.53 9.90 -12.78
C ASP A 71 -7.18 10.25 -12.13
N VAL A 72 -6.67 9.33 -11.29
CA VAL A 72 -5.46 9.51 -10.51
C VAL A 72 -4.52 8.30 -10.63
N LEU A 73 -3.26 8.50 -10.27
CA LEU A 73 -2.23 7.48 -10.33
C LEU A 73 -2.09 6.72 -9.00
N PRO A 74 -1.77 5.41 -9.03
CA PRO A 74 -1.55 4.64 -7.83
C PRO A 74 -0.26 5.06 -7.12
N ALA A 75 -0.34 5.39 -5.84
CA ALA A 75 0.81 5.63 -4.96
C ALA A 75 1.08 4.46 -4.01
N GLY A 76 0.05 3.72 -3.60
CA GLY A 76 0.25 2.56 -2.73
C GLY A 76 -1.03 1.92 -2.23
N VAL A 77 -0.84 0.70 -1.75
CA VAL A 77 -1.82 -0.08 -1.00
C VAL A 77 -1.18 -0.58 0.29
N LEU A 78 -1.73 -0.22 1.42
CA LEU A 78 -1.10 -0.38 2.71
C LEU A 78 -2.06 -0.98 3.74
N TYR A 79 -1.55 -1.84 4.59
CA TYR A 79 -2.18 -2.26 5.83
C TYR A 79 -1.62 -1.47 7.00
N PHE A 80 -2.50 -0.94 7.83
CA PHE A 80 -2.15 -0.40 9.13
C PHE A 80 -2.60 -1.39 10.21
N ASN A 81 -1.62 -2.02 10.86
CA ASN A 81 -1.90 -3.06 11.85
C ASN A 81 -2.18 -2.41 13.21
N LEU A 82 -3.45 -2.46 13.66
CA LEU A 82 -3.92 -1.99 14.97
C LEU A 82 -3.67 -3.08 16.02
N ILE A 83 -2.41 -3.24 16.40
CA ILE A 83 -2.01 -4.23 17.40
C ILE A 83 -1.41 -3.47 18.57
N ASP A 84 -1.77 -3.87 19.78
CA ASP A 84 -1.11 -3.36 20.99
C ASP A 84 0.34 -3.89 21.02
N PRO A 85 1.35 -3.01 20.82
CA PRO A 85 2.73 -3.46 20.67
C PRO A 85 3.34 -3.85 22.02
N ILE A 86 3.66 -5.11 22.17
CA ILE A 86 4.50 -5.55 23.29
C ILE A 86 5.95 -5.16 22.99
N ILE A 87 6.49 -4.22 23.76
CA ILE A 87 7.88 -3.80 23.69
C ILE A 87 8.68 -4.57 24.74
N LYS A 88 9.65 -5.36 24.26
CA LYS A 88 10.65 -5.97 25.17
C LYS A 88 11.66 -4.88 25.55
N SER A 89 11.46 -4.27 26.69
CA SER A 89 12.39 -3.26 27.20
C SER A 89 13.53 -3.93 27.97
N SER A 90 14.76 -3.47 27.73
CA SER A 90 15.89 -3.71 28.62
C SER A 90 15.93 -2.63 29.70
N LYS A 91 16.54 -2.91 30.86
CA LYS A 91 16.61 -1.97 32.00
C LYS A 91 17.24 -0.59 31.67
N ASN A 92 17.87 -0.46 30.49
CA ASN A 92 18.63 0.72 30.08
C ASN A 92 18.03 1.46 28.86
N MET A 93 16.79 1.15 28.44
CA MET A 93 16.14 1.88 27.36
C MET A 93 15.62 3.22 27.86
N SER A 94 15.92 4.28 27.13
CA SER A 94 15.33 5.61 27.38
C SER A 94 13.86 5.64 26.94
N GLU A 95 13.08 6.62 27.42
CA GLU A 95 11.70 6.84 26.95
C GLU A 95 11.65 7.06 25.45
N GLU A 96 12.62 7.79 24.89
CA GLU A 96 12.75 8.04 23.44
C GLU A 96 12.98 6.73 22.64
N ASP A 97 13.82 5.83 23.17
CA ASP A 97 14.04 4.52 22.55
C ASP A 97 12.75 3.68 22.52
N ILE A 98 12.01 3.70 23.63
CA ILE A 98 10.72 3.00 23.75
C ILE A 98 9.72 3.58 22.74
N GLU A 99 9.60 4.90 22.66
CA GLU A 99 8.71 5.56 21.71
C GLU A 99 9.09 5.22 20.24
N ASN A 100 10.37 5.21 19.93
CA ASN A 100 10.85 4.83 18.60
C ASN A 100 10.53 3.37 18.27
N GLU A 101 10.65 2.44 19.21
CA GLU A 101 10.28 1.04 19.03
C GLU A 101 8.75 0.88 18.82
N ILE A 102 7.94 1.64 19.57
CA ILE A 102 6.49 1.70 19.37
C ILE A 102 6.17 2.19 17.97
N ARG A 103 6.76 3.30 17.52
CA ARG A 103 6.55 3.85 16.17
C ARG A 103 6.89 2.84 15.08
N LYS A 104 7.99 2.09 15.22
CA LYS A 104 8.36 1.02 14.27
C LYS A 104 7.31 -0.07 14.17
N LYS A 105 6.61 -0.40 15.27
CA LYS A 105 5.53 -1.40 15.26
C LYS A 105 4.28 -0.95 14.51
N PHE A 106 4.02 0.35 14.48
CA PHE A 106 2.90 0.96 13.73
C PHE A 106 3.25 1.31 12.29
N LYS A 107 4.45 0.98 11.84
CA LYS A 107 4.82 1.15 10.44
C LYS A 107 3.88 0.37 9.54
N MET A 108 3.26 1.05 8.57
CA MET A 108 2.39 0.42 7.57
C MET A 108 3.16 -0.61 6.74
N GLN A 109 2.46 -1.66 6.33
CA GLN A 109 2.98 -2.74 5.49
C GLN A 109 2.21 -2.79 4.18
N GLY A 110 2.86 -3.17 3.08
CA GLY A 110 2.22 -3.27 1.78
C GLY A 110 3.12 -2.85 0.63
N LEU A 111 2.53 -2.36 -0.45
CA LEU A 111 3.23 -1.92 -1.65
C LEU A 111 3.09 -0.41 -1.83
N ILE A 112 4.18 0.24 -2.19
CA ILE A 112 4.22 1.67 -2.51
C ILE A 112 4.82 1.90 -3.89
N LEU A 113 4.49 3.02 -4.53
CA LEU A 113 5.15 3.43 -5.76
C LEU A 113 6.63 3.72 -5.48
N ALA A 114 7.52 3.10 -6.25
CA ALA A 114 8.96 3.27 -6.14
C ALA A 114 9.41 4.59 -6.78
N ASP A 115 8.87 5.69 -6.29
CA ASP A 115 9.22 7.06 -6.64
C ASP A 115 9.58 7.82 -5.36
N ILE A 116 10.79 8.38 -5.32
CA ILE A 116 11.30 9.04 -4.12
C ILE A 116 10.49 10.28 -3.73
N ASN A 117 9.96 11.02 -4.70
CA ASN A 117 9.17 12.22 -4.44
C ASN A 117 7.83 11.82 -3.80
N ILE A 118 7.20 10.77 -4.32
CA ILE A 118 5.95 10.24 -3.78
C ILE A 118 6.17 9.65 -2.38
N VAL A 119 7.28 8.94 -2.16
CA VAL A 119 7.64 8.43 -0.83
C VAL A 119 7.86 9.57 0.17
N LYS A 120 8.53 10.65 -0.22
CA LYS A 120 8.70 11.86 0.62
C LYS A 120 7.40 12.60 0.91
N MET A 121 6.40 12.51 0.03
CA MET A 121 5.04 13.01 0.32
C MET A 121 4.31 12.14 1.35
N MET A 122 4.65 10.84 1.45
CA MET A 122 4.10 9.94 2.47
C MET A 122 4.79 10.09 3.83
N ASP A 123 6.09 10.40 3.83
CA ASP A 123 6.90 10.63 5.01
C ASP A 123 7.87 11.80 4.75
N ASN A 124 7.44 13.00 5.08
CA ASN A 124 8.20 14.23 4.82
C ASN A 124 9.45 14.40 5.69
N LYS A 125 9.61 13.56 6.73
CA LYS A 125 10.80 13.54 7.59
C LYS A 125 11.84 12.53 7.12
N LEU A 126 11.53 11.72 6.11
CA LEU A 126 12.43 10.69 5.61
C LEU A 126 13.49 11.31 4.70
N GLU A 127 14.68 11.56 5.24
CA GLU A 127 15.85 11.99 4.47
C GLU A 127 16.75 10.82 4.10
N LYS A 128 16.97 9.89 5.06
CA LYS A 128 17.86 8.74 4.93
C LYS A 128 17.45 7.63 5.89
N GLY A 129 17.73 6.38 5.52
CA GLY A 129 17.42 5.22 6.35
C GLY A 129 15.98 4.74 6.17
N ALA A 130 15.47 4.03 7.16
CA ALA A 130 14.13 3.45 7.13
C ALA A 130 13.06 4.47 7.54
N SER A 131 11.98 4.56 6.76
CA SER A 131 10.78 5.25 7.21
C SER A 131 10.15 4.53 8.40
N THR A 132 9.59 5.29 9.33
CA THR A 132 8.77 4.77 10.43
C THR A 132 7.28 4.72 10.10
N ILE A 133 6.88 5.22 8.93
CA ILE A 133 5.48 5.36 8.51
C ILE A 133 5.14 4.36 7.40
N VAL A 134 5.97 4.28 6.34
CA VAL A 134 5.72 3.46 5.15
C VAL A 134 6.87 2.47 4.90
N PRO A 135 6.67 1.39 4.14
CA PRO A 135 7.71 0.39 3.88
C PRO A 135 8.77 0.89 2.88
N ALA A 136 9.44 1.98 3.23
CA ALA A 136 10.49 2.62 2.43
C ALA A 136 11.82 2.70 3.17
N TYR A 137 12.90 2.74 2.39
CA TYR A 137 14.25 2.97 2.87
C TYR A 137 15.04 3.80 1.84
N ILE A 138 15.61 4.92 2.27
CA ILE A 138 16.51 5.74 1.44
C ILE A 138 17.95 5.38 1.76
N GLY A 139 18.73 5.03 0.74
CA GLY A 139 20.14 4.70 0.82
C GLY A 139 21.03 5.89 1.16
N LYS A 140 22.34 5.63 1.24
CA LYS A 140 23.34 6.67 1.48
C LYS A 140 23.54 7.59 0.27
N ASP A 141 23.21 7.08 -0.90
CA ASP A 141 23.18 7.75 -2.22
C ASP A 141 22.00 8.70 -2.41
N GLY A 142 21.02 8.66 -1.52
CA GLY A 142 19.80 9.45 -1.61
C GLY A 142 18.67 8.76 -2.39
N ASP A 143 18.91 7.56 -2.91
CA ASP A 143 17.94 6.80 -3.69
C ASP A 143 17.16 5.78 -2.85
N LEU A 144 16.00 5.34 -3.37
CA LEU A 144 15.22 4.26 -2.74
C LEU A 144 15.95 2.92 -2.88
N SER A 145 16.18 2.26 -1.75
CA SER A 145 16.76 0.91 -1.74
C SER A 145 15.79 -0.09 -2.35
N GLN A 146 16.19 -0.75 -3.43
CA GLN A 146 15.39 -1.79 -4.09
C GLN A 146 15.13 -3.02 -3.21
N THR A 147 16.03 -3.33 -2.27
CA THR A 147 15.93 -4.52 -1.41
C THR A 147 15.23 -4.26 -0.08
N LYS A 148 15.19 -3.00 0.39
CA LYS A 148 14.63 -2.62 1.70
C LYS A 148 13.34 -1.81 1.59
N THR A 149 12.92 -1.46 0.37
CA THR A 149 11.67 -0.77 0.08
C THR A 149 10.70 -1.76 -0.55
N SER A 150 9.48 -1.86 -0.04
CA SER A 150 8.41 -2.62 -0.70
C SER A 150 7.84 -1.81 -1.86
N GLY A 151 8.72 -1.45 -2.79
CA GLY A 151 8.42 -0.58 -3.90
C GLY A 151 8.07 -1.34 -5.18
N VAL A 152 7.09 -0.85 -5.90
CA VAL A 152 6.74 -1.31 -7.24
C VAL A 152 6.74 -0.13 -8.22
N SER A 153 7.17 -0.36 -9.45
CA SER A 153 7.10 0.66 -10.50
C SER A 153 5.66 0.90 -10.94
N ARG A 154 5.40 2.02 -11.62
CA ARG A 154 4.11 2.30 -12.24
C ARG A 154 3.65 1.16 -13.17
N LYS A 155 4.54 0.64 -13.99
CA LYS A 155 4.25 -0.51 -14.88
C LYS A 155 3.87 -1.78 -14.11
N GLN A 156 4.50 -2.03 -12.96
CA GLN A 156 4.14 -3.17 -12.11
C GLN A 156 2.76 -2.99 -11.48
N PHE A 157 2.38 -1.78 -11.04
CA PHE A 157 1.02 -1.51 -10.59
C PHE A 157 -0.01 -1.77 -11.71
N GLU A 158 0.22 -1.25 -12.91
CA GLU A 158 -0.64 -1.50 -14.07
C GLU A 158 -0.76 -3.00 -14.39
N TYR A 159 0.35 -3.74 -14.25
CA TYR A 159 0.36 -5.19 -14.47
C TYR A 159 -0.46 -5.93 -13.40
N LEU A 160 -0.30 -5.55 -12.14
CA LEU A 160 -1.08 -6.11 -11.02
C LEU A 160 -2.58 -5.85 -11.20
N GLN A 161 -2.96 -4.65 -11.62
CA GLN A 161 -4.36 -4.29 -11.90
C GLN A 161 -4.94 -5.13 -13.05
N LYS A 162 -4.22 -5.27 -14.16
CA LYS A 162 -4.63 -6.11 -15.30
C LYS A 162 -4.75 -7.58 -14.90
N TYR A 163 -3.77 -8.07 -14.14
CA TYR A 163 -3.75 -9.45 -13.66
C TYR A 163 -4.93 -9.74 -12.73
N MET A 164 -5.18 -8.85 -11.78
CA MET A 164 -6.31 -8.93 -10.86
C MET A 164 -7.65 -9.00 -11.61
N ASN A 165 -7.88 -8.11 -12.59
CA ASN A 165 -9.09 -8.13 -13.41
C ASN A 165 -9.25 -9.47 -14.17
N LYS A 166 -8.14 -10.06 -14.64
CA LYS A 166 -8.14 -11.38 -15.26
C LYS A 166 -8.56 -12.47 -14.27
N ILE A 167 -7.98 -12.50 -13.06
CA ILE A 167 -8.31 -13.48 -12.03
C ILE A 167 -9.78 -13.38 -11.65
N ILE A 168 -10.31 -12.17 -11.42
CA ILE A 168 -11.72 -11.99 -11.05
C ILE A 168 -12.64 -12.56 -12.15
N LYS A 169 -12.30 -12.35 -13.43
CA LYS A 169 -13.05 -12.94 -14.53
C LYS A 169 -12.99 -14.47 -14.60
N GLN A 170 -11.92 -15.08 -14.09
CA GLN A 170 -11.75 -16.54 -14.08
C GLN A 170 -12.52 -17.25 -12.94
N ILE A 171 -12.70 -16.58 -11.80
CA ILE A 171 -13.42 -17.14 -10.65
C ILE A 171 -14.93 -16.86 -10.68
N SER A 172 -15.39 -16.08 -11.62
CA SER A 172 -16.80 -15.69 -11.80
C SER A 172 -17.43 -16.47 -12.95
#